data_08064aeb582f2b042bc98a94486b2f8a
#
_entry.id   08064aeb582f2b042bc98a94486b2f8a
#
_cell.length_a   1.000
_cell.length_b   1.000
_cell.length_c   1.000
_cell.angle_alpha   90.00
_cell.angle_beta   90.00
_cell.angle_gamma   90.00
#
_symmetry.space_group_name_H-M   'P 1'
#
loop_
_entity.id
_entity.type
_entity.pdbx_description
1 polymer ?
#
loop_
_entity_poly.entity_id
_entity_poly.type
_entity_poly.pdbx_seq_one_letter_code
_entity_poly.pdbx_strand_id
1 'polypeptide(L)'
;DTDRSRGLGDVYKRQYVLRKLFFACLYLSTFTFGGGYVIVTLLKEKFVDHYHWIEEDEMLDLVAIAQSSPGAIAVNGAIIVGYKLAGIPGMLVSVIGAIIPPMVILSVISVFYDAFCSNYYIAALLKGMTAGVGAVIMSVVYDMGKNVVKSKDWVNVVIMIISFCLSYFLNVNIIYIILLVAVFGMVRTIVKGGREK
;
A
#
# COMPACT_ATOMS: atom_id res chain seq x y z
N ASP A 1 -26.81 30.75 -21.18
CA ASP A 1 -27.22 30.29 -19.83
C ASP A 1 -27.07 28.78 -19.60
N THR A 2 -27.19 27.95 -20.64
CA THR A 2 -27.08 26.48 -20.54
C THR A 2 -25.66 25.98 -20.27
N ASP A 3 -24.65 26.64 -20.79
CA ASP A 3 -23.22 26.21 -20.55
C ASP A 3 -22.75 26.56 -19.13
N ARG A 4 -23.25 27.63 -18.55
CA ARG A 4 -22.94 28.03 -17.19
C ARG A 4 -23.59 27.10 -16.17
N SER A 5 -24.77 26.56 -16.45
CA SER A 5 -25.48 25.61 -15.59
C SER A 5 -24.84 24.20 -15.65
N ARG A 6 -24.32 23.77 -16.83
CA ARG A 6 -23.57 22.51 -16.97
C ARG A 6 -22.24 22.57 -16.22
N GLY A 7 -21.50 23.67 -16.35
CA GLY A 7 -20.24 23.85 -15.62
C GLY A 7 -20.40 23.84 -14.09
N LEU A 8 -21.46 24.44 -13.56
CA LEU A 8 -21.80 24.43 -12.15
C LEU A 8 -22.16 22.99 -11.68
N GLY A 9 -22.93 22.24 -12.46
CA GLY A 9 -23.29 20.86 -12.15
C GLY A 9 -22.08 19.92 -12.07
N ASP A 10 -21.12 20.09 -12.97
CA ASP A 10 -19.90 19.28 -12.99
C ASP A 10 -18.96 19.63 -11.84
N VAL A 11 -18.86 20.90 -11.46
CA VAL A 11 -18.10 21.34 -10.29
C VAL A 11 -18.70 20.77 -9.00
N TYR A 12 -20.02 20.82 -8.83
CA TYR A 12 -20.71 20.24 -7.67
C TYR A 12 -20.54 18.72 -7.59
N LYS A 13 -20.67 18.00 -8.70
CA LYS A 13 -20.43 16.55 -8.76
C LYS A 13 -19.00 16.22 -8.37
N ARG A 14 -18.02 16.94 -8.89
CA ARG A 14 -16.61 16.74 -8.59
C ARG A 14 -16.30 17.00 -7.12
N GLN A 15 -16.84 18.07 -6.54
CA GLN A 15 -16.66 18.41 -5.13
C GLN A 15 -17.31 17.36 -4.20
N TYR A 16 -18.47 16.83 -4.57
CA TYR A 16 -19.13 15.74 -3.87
C TYR A 16 -18.29 14.45 -3.85
N VAL A 17 -17.73 14.08 -5.01
CA VAL A 17 -16.85 12.92 -5.14
C VAL A 17 -15.60 13.10 -4.27
N LEU A 18 -14.95 14.27 -4.32
CA LEU A 18 -13.75 14.55 -3.52
C LEU A 18 -14.02 14.47 -2.01
N ARG A 19 -15.14 15.01 -1.52
CA ARG A 19 -15.52 14.88 -0.11
C ARG A 19 -15.73 13.43 0.30
N LYS A 20 -16.50 12.67 -0.47
CA LYS A 20 -16.74 11.26 -0.17
C LYS A 20 -15.45 10.44 -0.23
N LEU A 21 -14.59 10.72 -1.20
CA LEU A 21 -13.29 10.09 -1.35
C LEU A 21 -12.39 10.37 -0.14
N PHE A 22 -12.34 11.61 0.34
CA PHE A 22 -11.61 11.99 1.55
C PHE A 22 -12.05 11.18 2.77
N PHE A 23 -13.36 11.17 3.06
CA PHE A 23 -13.88 10.44 4.21
C PHE A 23 -13.76 8.93 4.05
N ALA A 24 -13.86 8.40 2.85
CA ALA A 24 -13.63 6.98 2.59
C ALA A 24 -12.18 6.61 2.88
N CYS A 25 -11.19 7.36 2.36
CA CYS A 25 -9.78 7.11 2.62
C CYS A 25 -9.41 7.27 4.10
N LEU A 26 -10.00 8.27 4.77
CA LEU A 26 -9.83 8.47 6.21
C LEU A 26 -10.38 7.29 7.01
N TYR A 27 -11.59 6.81 6.68
CA TYR A 27 -12.18 5.62 7.29
C TYR A 27 -11.33 4.38 7.05
N LEU A 28 -10.94 4.14 5.80
CA LEU A 28 -10.11 3.00 5.42
C LEU A 28 -8.77 3.00 6.19
N SER A 29 -8.10 4.15 6.27
CA SER A 29 -6.83 4.27 6.98
C SER A 29 -6.97 4.08 8.50
N THR A 30 -8.10 4.50 9.08
CA THR A 30 -8.37 4.34 10.52
C THR A 30 -8.64 2.90 10.90
N PHE A 31 -9.37 2.16 10.06
CA PHE A 31 -9.85 0.81 10.38
C PHE A 31 -9.06 -0.31 9.70
N THR A 32 -8.01 0.02 8.94
CA THR A 32 -7.16 -1.02 8.34
C THR A 32 -6.13 -1.53 9.37
N PHE A 33 -6.46 -2.62 10.00
CA PHE A 33 -5.56 -3.38 10.86
C PHE A 33 -5.24 -4.73 10.20
N GLY A 34 -3.97 -5.14 10.19
CA GLY A 34 -3.60 -6.50 9.78
C GLY A 34 -2.99 -6.70 8.41
N GLY A 35 -2.71 -5.63 7.65
CA GLY A 35 -1.88 -5.73 6.44
C GLY A 35 -2.61 -5.61 5.11
N GLY A 36 -1.87 -5.83 3.99
CA GLY A 36 -2.27 -5.45 2.64
C GLY A 36 -3.56 -6.08 2.11
N TYR A 37 -3.91 -7.29 2.51
CA TYR A 37 -5.13 -7.94 2.01
C TYR A 37 -6.41 -7.34 2.61
N VAL A 38 -6.37 -6.89 3.85
CA VAL A 38 -7.53 -6.26 4.50
C VAL A 38 -7.91 -4.96 3.78
N ILE A 39 -6.92 -4.16 3.39
CA ILE A 39 -7.20 -2.90 2.67
C ILE A 39 -7.82 -3.15 1.30
N VAL A 40 -7.42 -4.23 0.61
CA VAL A 40 -8.00 -4.63 -0.67
C VAL A 40 -9.49 -4.92 -0.54
N THR A 41 -9.84 -5.72 0.47
CA THR A 41 -11.24 -6.04 0.76
C THR A 41 -12.05 -4.80 1.11
N LEU A 42 -11.50 -3.91 1.93
CA LEU A 42 -12.17 -2.67 2.32
C LEU A 42 -12.29 -1.66 1.15
N LEU A 43 -11.30 -1.59 0.26
CA LEU A 43 -11.39 -0.78 -0.96
C LEU A 43 -12.49 -1.30 -1.89
N LYS A 44 -12.56 -2.63 -2.09
CA LYS A 44 -13.62 -3.26 -2.87
C LYS A 44 -14.99 -2.95 -2.26
N GLU A 45 -15.19 -3.26 -0.98
CA GLU A 45 -16.44 -3.02 -0.27
C GLU A 45 -16.90 -1.56 -0.40
N LYS A 46 -15.97 -0.60 -0.29
CA LYS A 46 -16.29 0.81 -0.29
C LYS A 46 -16.57 1.36 -1.70
N PHE A 47 -15.71 1.05 -2.67
CA PHE A 47 -15.74 1.69 -3.99
C PHE A 47 -16.48 0.86 -5.05
N VAL A 48 -16.53 -0.47 -4.90
CA VAL A 48 -17.31 -1.35 -5.79
C VAL A 48 -18.70 -1.57 -5.21
N ASP A 49 -18.80 -2.17 -4.02
CA ASP A 49 -20.07 -2.65 -3.50
C ASP A 49 -20.96 -1.53 -2.95
N HIS A 50 -20.39 -0.49 -2.29
CA HIS A 50 -21.18 0.57 -1.66
C HIS A 50 -21.40 1.80 -2.54
N TYR A 51 -20.34 2.29 -3.20
CA TYR A 51 -20.43 3.48 -4.04
C TYR A 51 -20.73 3.16 -5.49
N HIS A 52 -20.45 1.96 -5.97
CA HIS A 52 -20.56 1.54 -7.38
C HIS A 52 -19.81 2.50 -8.32
N TRP A 53 -18.64 2.98 -7.89
CA TRP A 53 -17.84 3.92 -8.66
C TRP A 53 -16.80 3.24 -9.54
N ILE A 54 -16.44 2.01 -9.22
CA ILE A 54 -15.42 1.20 -9.89
C ILE A 54 -15.99 -0.20 -10.08
N GLU A 55 -15.75 -0.81 -11.22
CA GLU A 55 -16.09 -2.21 -11.49
C GLU A 55 -15.14 -3.17 -10.76
N GLU A 56 -15.60 -4.39 -10.51
CA GLU A 56 -14.83 -5.36 -9.73
C GLU A 56 -13.50 -5.72 -10.40
N ASP A 57 -13.52 -6.01 -11.71
CA ASP A 57 -12.33 -6.35 -12.48
C ASP A 57 -11.33 -5.19 -12.50
N GLU A 58 -11.82 -3.98 -12.67
CA GLU A 58 -11.00 -2.78 -12.63
C GLU A 58 -10.38 -2.55 -11.25
N MET A 59 -11.11 -2.80 -10.17
CA MET A 59 -10.58 -2.71 -8.81
C MET A 59 -9.44 -3.71 -8.57
N LEU A 60 -9.55 -4.91 -9.12
CA LEU A 60 -8.48 -5.91 -9.02
C LEU A 60 -7.21 -5.44 -9.72
N ASP A 61 -7.30 -4.81 -10.89
CA ASP A 61 -6.17 -4.24 -11.60
C ASP A 61 -5.53 -3.09 -10.81
N LEU A 62 -6.33 -2.16 -10.27
CA LEU A 62 -5.85 -1.05 -9.45
C LEU A 62 -5.12 -1.55 -8.19
N VAL A 63 -5.63 -2.61 -7.57
CA VAL A 63 -5.00 -3.25 -6.42
C VAL A 63 -3.68 -3.92 -6.81
N ALA A 64 -3.62 -4.61 -7.94
CA ALA A 64 -2.39 -5.23 -8.42
C ALA A 64 -1.28 -4.18 -8.65
N ILE A 65 -1.63 -3.02 -9.22
CA ILE A 65 -0.71 -1.88 -9.39
C ILE A 65 -0.29 -1.33 -8.02
N ALA A 66 -1.22 -1.16 -7.08
CA ALA A 66 -0.92 -0.67 -5.73
C ALA A 66 0.05 -1.60 -4.97
N GLN A 67 -0.11 -2.91 -5.14
CA GLN A 67 0.76 -3.92 -4.52
C GLN A 67 2.15 -3.99 -5.19
N SER A 68 2.25 -3.71 -6.48
CA SER A 68 3.53 -3.69 -7.21
C SER A 68 4.37 -2.45 -6.89
N SER A 69 3.75 -1.41 -6.37
CA SER A 69 4.42 -0.15 -6.02
C SER A 69 5.06 -0.23 -4.63
N PRO A 70 6.30 0.23 -4.44
CA PRO A 70 6.94 0.25 -3.13
C PRO A 70 6.22 1.21 -2.19
N GLY A 71 5.95 0.77 -0.95
CA GLY A 71 5.30 1.59 0.08
C GLY A 71 4.09 0.93 0.74
N ALA A 72 3.34 1.71 1.51
CA ALA A 72 2.15 1.24 2.19
C ALA A 72 1.02 1.00 1.17
N ILE A 73 0.54 -0.22 1.05
CA ILE A 73 -0.51 -0.62 0.09
C ILE A 73 -1.76 0.25 0.27
N ALA A 74 -2.10 0.62 1.51
CA ALA A 74 -3.23 1.51 1.81
C ALA A 74 -3.10 2.88 1.13
N VAL A 75 -1.91 3.48 1.21
CA VAL A 75 -1.63 4.78 0.60
C VAL A 75 -1.56 4.65 -0.91
N ASN A 76 -0.86 3.63 -1.42
CA ASN A 76 -0.77 3.36 -2.86
C ASN A 76 -2.16 3.12 -3.48
N GLY A 77 -3.01 2.31 -2.81
CA GLY A 77 -4.39 2.07 -3.23
C GLY A 77 -5.23 3.36 -3.22
N ALA A 78 -5.12 4.18 -2.18
CA ALA A 78 -5.79 5.47 -2.09
C ALA A 78 -5.35 6.43 -3.22
N ILE A 79 -4.05 6.46 -3.55
CA ILE A 79 -3.49 7.25 -4.66
C ILE A 79 -4.16 6.84 -5.98
N ILE A 80 -4.12 5.56 -6.29
CA ILE A 80 -4.56 5.03 -7.59
C ILE A 80 -6.07 5.18 -7.75
N VAL A 81 -6.85 4.82 -6.73
CA VAL A 81 -8.30 5.00 -6.72
C VAL A 81 -8.68 6.48 -6.81
N GLY A 82 -7.98 7.33 -6.05
CA GLY A 82 -8.21 8.78 -6.09
C GLY A 82 -7.92 9.38 -7.45
N TYR A 83 -6.83 8.97 -8.09
CA TYR A 83 -6.49 9.41 -9.45
C TYR A 83 -7.51 8.94 -10.47
N LYS A 84 -7.97 7.68 -10.38
CA LYS A 84 -8.98 7.13 -11.28
C LYS A 84 -10.30 7.89 -11.18
N LEU A 85 -10.75 8.23 -9.98
CA LEU A 85 -12.07 8.85 -9.75
C LEU A 85 -12.11 10.35 -10.05
N ALA A 86 -11.04 11.10 -9.77
CA ALA A 86 -11.04 12.55 -9.90
C ALA A 86 -9.72 13.16 -10.39
N GLY A 87 -8.82 12.36 -10.97
CA GLY A 87 -7.52 12.80 -11.45
C GLY A 87 -6.59 13.27 -10.33
N ILE A 88 -5.72 14.22 -10.62
CA ILE A 88 -4.74 14.77 -9.66
C ILE A 88 -5.38 15.30 -8.38
N PRO A 89 -6.47 16.08 -8.38
CA PRO A 89 -7.14 16.50 -7.15
C PRO A 89 -7.67 15.32 -6.32
N GLY A 90 -8.20 14.28 -6.97
CA GLY A 90 -8.64 13.06 -6.28
C GLY A 90 -7.48 12.35 -5.59
N MET A 91 -6.35 12.21 -6.29
CA MET A 91 -5.13 11.65 -5.73
C MET A 91 -4.67 12.39 -4.48
N LEU A 92 -4.56 13.73 -4.55
CA LEU A 92 -4.11 14.54 -3.42
C LEU A 92 -5.04 14.42 -2.21
N VAL A 93 -6.34 14.50 -2.43
CA VAL A 93 -7.36 14.39 -1.37
C VAL A 93 -7.33 12.99 -0.73
N SER A 94 -7.15 11.94 -1.52
CA SER A 94 -7.05 10.56 -1.02
C SER A 94 -5.81 10.35 -0.16
N VAL A 95 -4.66 10.88 -0.59
CA VAL A 95 -3.40 10.81 0.18
C VAL A 95 -3.54 11.51 1.52
N ILE A 96 -4.08 12.73 1.52
CA ILE A 96 -4.30 13.50 2.74
C ILE A 96 -5.24 12.73 3.69
N GLY A 97 -6.35 12.20 3.17
CA GLY A 97 -7.28 11.39 3.95
C GLY A 97 -6.64 10.12 4.54
N ALA A 98 -5.75 9.48 3.80
CA ALA A 98 -5.06 8.28 4.25
C ALA A 98 -3.96 8.55 5.29
N ILE A 99 -3.32 9.71 5.26
CA ILE A 99 -2.19 10.05 6.14
C ILE A 99 -2.66 10.67 7.48
N ILE A 100 -3.78 11.38 7.48
CA ILE A 100 -4.27 12.07 8.69
C ILE A 100 -4.45 11.14 9.91
N PRO A 101 -5.13 9.98 9.82
CA PRO A 101 -5.36 9.14 10.99
C PRO A 101 -4.05 8.67 11.66
N PRO A 102 -3.09 8.05 10.96
CA PRO A 102 -1.84 7.64 11.60
C PRO A 102 -1.04 8.83 12.13
N MET A 103 -1.05 9.98 11.45
CA MET A 103 -0.36 11.18 11.93
C MET A 103 -0.97 11.69 13.24
N VAL A 104 -2.30 11.75 13.33
CA VAL A 104 -2.99 12.20 14.56
C VAL A 104 -2.72 11.22 15.71
N ILE A 105 -2.84 9.90 15.46
CA ILE A 105 -2.58 8.88 16.48
C ILE A 105 -1.15 8.98 16.99
N LEU A 106 -0.16 9.05 16.10
CA LEU A 106 1.25 9.16 16.49
C LEU A 106 1.54 10.48 17.21
N SER A 107 0.93 11.59 16.79
CA SER A 107 1.09 12.90 17.47
C SER A 107 0.54 12.85 18.89
N VAL A 108 -0.64 12.27 19.09
CA VAL A 108 -1.23 12.12 20.44
C VAL A 108 -0.35 11.23 21.31
N ILE A 109 0.09 10.07 20.79
CA ILE A 109 0.99 9.17 21.53
C ILE A 109 2.31 9.86 21.88
N SER A 110 2.87 10.66 20.97
CA SER A 110 4.13 11.38 21.19
C SER A 110 4.06 12.38 22.34
N VAL A 111 2.94 13.09 22.50
CA VAL A 111 2.74 14.05 23.62
C VAL A 111 2.72 13.33 24.98
N PHE A 112 2.18 12.13 25.03
CA PHE A 112 2.09 11.33 26.26
C PHE A 112 3.19 10.28 26.37
N TYR A 113 4.19 10.31 25.51
CA TYR A 113 5.18 9.25 25.39
C TYR A 113 5.92 8.94 26.71
N ASP A 114 6.38 9.96 27.42
CA ASP A 114 7.10 9.80 28.67
C ASP A 114 6.22 9.20 29.79
N ALA A 115 4.95 9.61 29.86
CA ALA A 115 3.98 9.06 30.78
C ALA A 115 3.60 7.60 30.43
N PHE A 116 3.56 7.27 29.14
CA PHE A 116 3.31 5.93 28.65
C PHE A 116 4.49 4.98 28.92
N CYS A 117 5.72 5.41 28.64
CA CYS A 117 6.90 4.57 28.80
C CYS A 117 7.31 4.35 30.27
N SER A 118 6.96 5.27 31.18
CA SER A 118 7.24 5.12 32.60
C SER A 118 6.32 4.14 33.32
N ASN A 119 5.16 3.81 32.74
CA ASN A 119 4.22 2.85 33.33
C ASN A 119 4.61 1.39 32.93
N TYR A 120 4.87 0.57 33.94
CA TYR A 120 5.26 -0.83 33.75
C TYR A 120 4.30 -1.64 32.86
N TYR A 121 2.99 -1.49 33.04
CA TYR A 121 1.99 -2.23 32.28
C TYR A 121 1.97 -1.81 30.81
N ILE A 122 2.14 -0.52 30.54
CA ILE A 122 2.19 0.02 29.19
C ILE A 122 3.48 -0.41 28.50
N ALA A 123 4.62 -0.37 29.19
CA ALA A 123 5.88 -0.85 28.63
C ALA A 123 5.81 -2.36 28.29
N ALA A 124 5.16 -3.17 29.11
CA ALA A 124 4.94 -4.59 28.84
C ALA A 124 4.02 -4.81 27.63
N LEU A 125 2.94 -4.00 27.50
CA LEU A 125 2.04 -4.02 26.35
C LEU A 125 2.79 -3.65 25.05
N LEU A 126 3.57 -2.57 25.06
CA LEU A 126 4.37 -2.13 23.90
C LEU A 126 5.38 -3.21 23.46
N LYS A 127 6.03 -3.89 24.40
CA LYS A 127 6.90 -5.03 24.11
C LYS A 127 6.13 -6.18 23.45
N GLY A 128 4.94 -6.51 23.94
CA GLY A 128 4.05 -7.50 23.32
C GLY A 128 3.65 -7.12 21.90
N MET A 129 3.28 -5.85 21.69
CA MET A 129 2.95 -5.34 20.35
C MET A 129 4.14 -5.41 19.40
N THR A 130 5.33 -5.08 19.85
CA THR A 130 6.58 -5.19 19.05
C THR A 130 6.85 -6.64 18.64
N ALA A 131 6.66 -7.58 19.57
CA ALA A 131 6.78 -9.01 19.26
C ALA A 131 5.71 -9.46 18.25
N GLY A 132 4.47 -8.97 18.38
CA GLY A 132 3.39 -9.22 17.44
C GLY A 132 3.70 -8.71 16.02
N VAL A 133 4.24 -7.50 15.91
CA VAL A 133 4.69 -6.95 14.62
C VAL A 133 5.80 -7.81 14.02
N GLY A 134 6.77 -8.26 14.83
CA GLY A 134 7.81 -9.19 14.38
C GLY A 134 7.24 -10.49 13.83
N ALA A 135 6.22 -11.06 14.48
CA ALA A 135 5.54 -12.27 14.01
C ALA A 135 4.82 -12.05 12.67
N VAL A 136 4.14 -10.89 12.50
CA VAL A 136 3.49 -10.53 11.24
C VAL A 136 4.51 -10.38 10.11
N ILE A 137 5.63 -9.69 10.35
CA ILE A 137 6.71 -9.54 9.37
C ILE A 137 7.25 -10.94 8.96
N MET A 138 7.48 -11.82 9.94
CA MET A 138 7.96 -13.18 9.67
C MET A 138 6.94 -13.99 8.84
N SER A 139 5.65 -13.87 9.11
CA SER A 139 4.59 -14.50 8.33
C SER A 139 4.58 -13.99 6.88
N VAL A 140 4.67 -12.68 6.67
CA VAL A 140 4.73 -12.08 5.32
C VAL A 140 5.98 -12.55 4.55
N VAL A 141 7.15 -12.55 5.19
CA VAL A 141 8.40 -13.05 4.59
C VAL A 141 8.28 -14.53 4.22
N TYR A 142 7.68 -15.34 5.08
CA TYR A 142 7.43 -16.75 4.80
C TYR A 142 6.49 -16.94 3.59
N ASP A 143 5.39 -16.22 3.53
CA ASP A 143 4.43 -16.32 2.43
C ASP A 143 5.03 -15.85 1.11
N MET A 144 5.76 -14.74 1.11
CA MET A 144 6.48 -14.26 -0.07
C MET A 144 7.57 -15.25 -0.52
N GLY A 145 8.36 -15.78 0.41
CA GLY A 145 9.37 -16.79 0.12
C GLY A 145 8.76 -18.08 -0.46
N LYS A 146 7.65 -18.55 0.11
CA LYS A 146 6.91 -19.70 -0.39
C LYS A 146 6.41 -19.49 -1.82
N ASN A 147 5.94 -18.29 -2.17
CA ASN A 147 5.50 -17.96 -3.52
C ASN A 147 6.66 -17.98 -4.51
N VAL A 148 7.83 -17.47 -4.14
CA VAL A 148 9.04 -17.53 -4.96
C VAL A 148 9.49 -18.97 -5.20
N VAL A 149 9.46 -19.83 -4.18
CA VAL A 149 9.80 -21.24 -4.32
C VAL A 149 8.79 -22.00 -5.18
N LYS A 150 7.48 -21.70 -5.03
CA LYS A 150 6.42 -22.31 -5.84
C LYS A 150 6.51 -21.97 -7.34
N SER A 151 7.10 -20.84 -7.71
CA SER A 151 7.27 -20.44 -9.11
C SER A 151 8.15 -21.40 -9.93
N LYS A 152 8.80 -22.40 -9.27
CA LYS A 152 9.73 -23.39 -9.85
C LYS A 152 10.91 -22.77 -10.61
N ASP A 153 11.14 -21.49 -10.48
CA ASP A 153 12.20 -20.77 -11.16
C ASP A 153 13.40 -20.65 -10.20
N TRP A 154 14.34 -21.59 -10.32
CA TRP A 154 15.54 -21.65 -9.47
C TRP A 154 16.32 -20.35 -9.44
N VAL A 155 16.28 -19.57 -10.53
CA VAL A 155 16.97 -18.29 -10.63
C VAL A 155 16.40 -17.28 -9.64
N ASN A 156 15.06 -17.25 -9.46
CA ASN A 156 14.43 -16.34 -8.50
C ASN A 156 14.78 -16.70 -7.06
N VAL A 157 14.91 -18.00 -6.75
CA VAL A 157 15.35 -18.47 -5.43
C VAL A 157 16.81 -18.07 -5.16
N VAL A 158 17.68 -18.24 -6.16
CA VAL A 158 19.09 -17.84 -6.03
C VAL A 158 19.23 -16.34 -5.83
N ILE A 159 18.50 -15.53 -6.59
CA ILE A 159 18.46 -14.06 -6.42
C ILE A 159 17.99 -13.67 -5.02
N MET A 160 16.94 -14.33 -4.52
CA MET A 160 16.43 -14.08 -3.18
C MET A 160 17.50 -14.34 -2.11
N ILE A 161 18.23 -15.47 -2.19
CA ILE A 161 19.29 -15.83 -1.24
C ILE A 161 20.46 -14.85 -1.35
N ILE A 162 20.90 -14.53 -2.57
CA ILE A 162 22.01 -13.59 -2.80
C ILE A 162 21.64 -12.20 -2.28
N SER A 163 20.43 -11.71 -2.54
CA SER A 163 19.95 -10.42 -2.04
C SER A 163 19.92 -10.37 -0.52
N PHE A 164 19.49 -11.45 0.13
CA PHE A 164 19.51 -11.57 1.58
C PHE A 164 20.95 -11.55 2.13
N CYS A 165 21.86 -12.33 1.54
CA CYS A 165 23.27 -12.36 1.95
C CYS A 165 23.96 -11.00 1.75
N LEU A 166 23.73 -10.32 0.63
CA LEU A 166 24.26 -8.99 0.35
C LEU A 166 23.76 -7.95 1.37
N SER A 167 22.48 -8.00 1.73
CA SER A 167 21.90 -7.09 2.70
C SER A 167 22.40 -7.36 4.11
N TYR A 168 22.43 -8.62 4.54
CA TYR A 168 22.75 -9.00 5.91
C TYR A 168 24.26 -8.99 6.22
N PHE A 169 25.11 -9.56 5.35
CA PHE A 169 26.55 -9.69 5.61
C PHE A 169 27.39 -8.51 5.12
N LEU A 170 27.03 -7.90 4.00
CA LEU A 170 27.79 -6.80 3.41
C LEU A 170 27.21 -5.41 3.73
N ASN A 171 26.07 -5.33 4.43
CA ASN A 171 25.36 -4.06 4.74
C ASN A 171 25.18 -3.17 3.50
N VAL A 172 25.00 -3.76 2.31
CA VAL A 172 24.76 -3.02 1.09
C VAL A 172 23.41 -2.33 1.18
N ASN A 173 23.34 -1.07 0.82
CA ASN A 173 22.09 -0.31 0.82
C ASN A 173 21.05 -0.99 -0.07
N ILE A 174 19.88 -1.25 0.49
CA ILE A 174 18.76 -1.97 -0.15
C ILE A 174 18.42 -1.38 -1.52
N ILE A 175 18.56 -0.05 -1.70
CA ILE A 175 18.29 0.64 -2.98
C ILE A 175 19.14 0.06 -4.12
N TYR A 176 20.42 -0.19 -3.87
CA TYR A 176 21.30 -0.76 -4.90
C TYR A 176 20.93 -2.20 -5.25
N ILE A 177 20.52 -2.98 -4.24
CA ILE A 177 20.06 -4.37 -4.45
C ILE A 177 18.80 -4.37 -5.31
N ILE A 178 17.82 -3.50 -5.01
CA ILE A 178 16.57 -3.38 -5.78
C ILE A 178 16.87 -2.99 -7.23
N LEU A 179 17.72 -1.99 -7.45
CA LEU A 179 18.09 -1.55 -8.80
C LEU A 179 18.79 -2.66 -9.59
N LEU A 180 19.72 -3.38 -8.97
CA LEU A 180 20.46 -4.47 -9.60
C LEU A 180 19.52 -5.62 -9.99
N VAL A 181 18.63 -6.02 -9.08
CA VAL A 181 17.64 -7.07 -9.35
C VAL A 181 16.62 -6.63 -10.40
N ALA A 182 16.20 -5.36 -10.40
CA ALA A 182 15.29 -4.82 -11.42
C ALA A 182 15.93 -4.84 -12.82
N VAL A 183 17.20 -4.38 -12.95
CA VAL A 183 17.95 -4.43 -14.22
C VAL A 183 18.13 -5.87 -14.69
N PHE A 184 18.52 -6.78 -13.79
CA PHE A 184 18.64 -8.19 -14.11
C PHE A 184 17.32 -8.81 -14.58
N GLY A 185 16.22 -8.49 -13.92
CA GLY A 185 14.86 -8.93 -14.29
C GLY A 185 14.46 -8.44 -15.66
N MET A 186 14.71 -7.15 -15.99
CA MET A 186 14.45 -6.60 -17.31
C MET A 186 15.26 -7.30 -18.42
N VAL A 187 16.56 -7.46 -18.21
CA VAL A 187 17.43 -8.14 -19.19
C VAL A 187 16.96 -9.58 -19.44
N ARG A 188 16.62 -10.30 -18.34
CA ARG A 188 16.11 -11.66 -18.42
C ARG A 188 14.81 -11.76 -19.21
N THR A 189 13.88 -10.85 -18.99
CA THR A 189 12.58 -10.82 -19.68
C THR A 189 12.76 -10.56 -21.18
N ILE A 190 13.64 -9.65 -21.56
CA ILE A 190 13.97 -9.35 -22.96
C ILE A 190 14.60 -10.57 -23.66
N VAL A 191 15.54 -11.24 -22.98
CA VAL A 191 16.22 -12.44 -23.53
C VAL A 191 15.25 -13.63 -23.64
N LYS A 192 14.33 -13.81 -22.70
CA LYS A 192 13.32 -14.88 -22.76
C LYS A 192 12.24 -14.58 -23.81
N GLY A 193 11.76 -13.35 -23.89
CA GLY A 193 10.76 -12.95 -24.90
C GLY A 193 11.28 -12.96 -26.35
N GLY A 194 12.62 -12.89 -26.55
CA GLY A 194 13.25 -13.08 -27.87
C GLY A 194 13.40 -14.55 -28.31
N ARG A 195 13.13 -15.52 -27.41
CA ARG A 195 13.21 -16.96 -27.72
C ARG A 195 11.85 -17.60 -28.08
N GLU A 196 10.76 -16.88 -27.85
CA GLU A 196 9.39 -17.35 -28.18
C GLU A 196 8.85 -16.71 -29.49
N LYS A 197 9.68 -16.00 -30.25
CA LYS A 197 9.43 -15.61 -31.63
C LYS A 197 10.37 -16.41 -32.54
#